data_e3f2008e7f2be8f344386043e851fa6c
#
_entry.id   e3f2008e7f2be8f344386043e851fa6c
#
_cell.length_a   1.000
_cell.length_b   1.000
_cell.length_c   1.000
_cell.angle_alpha   90.00
_cell.angle_beta   90.00
_cell.angle_gamma   90.00
#
_symmetry.space_group_name_H-M   'P 1'
#
loop_
_entity.id
_entity.type
_entity.pdbx_description
1 polymer ?
#
loop_
_entity_poly.entity_id
_entity_poly.type
_entity_poly.pdbx_seq_one_letter_code
_entity_poly.pdbx_strand_id
1 'polypeptide(L)'
;RYWDRCRQADAMDFDDLLFYTFILFRDHPEVLARYQEQFRYILVDEYQDTNYAQHSIVLQLAKDHQHVCVVGDDAQSIYSFRGADIDNILYFTKVYPNTKVFKLEQNYRSTQNIVDAANSLISKNKEQIRKHIFSEKKRGSLVNILSAYSDFEEGFLVSNRIAEMHLSDHAPFNDFAILYRTCLLYTSPSPRDSTSSR
;
A
#
# COMPACT_ATOMS: atom_id res chain seq x y z
N ARG A 1 13.88 -21.41 20.10
CA ARG A 1 12.61 -21.57 20.86
C ARG A 1 11.34 -21.26 20.02
N TYR A 2 11.30 -20.18 19.22
CA TYR A 2 10.13 -19.87 18.38
C TYR A 2 9.97 -20.88 17.24
N TRP A 3 11.01 -21.08 16.44
CA TRP A 3 11.09 -22.03 15.33
C TRP A 3 10.80 -23.48 15.74
N ASP A 4 11.30 -23.89 16.92
CA ASP A 4 11.06 -25.23 17.43
C ASP A 4 9.58 -25.45 17.75
N ARG A 5 8.91 -24.41 18.26
CA ARG A 5 7.46 -24.47 18.52
C ARG A 5 6.64 -24.50 17.22
N CYS A 6 7.01 -23.70 16.23
CA CYS A 6 6.34 -23.74 14.93
C CYS A 6 6.46 -25.12 14.29
N ARG A 7 7.66 -25.73 14.31
CA ARG A 7 7.88 -27.10 13.82
C ARG A 7 7.09 -28.15 14.59
N GLN A 8 7.02 -28.05 15.91
CA GLN A 8 6.26 -28.99 16.75
C GLN A 8 4.75 -28.88 16.52
N ALA A 9 4.29 -27.69 16.12
CA ALA A 9 2.88 -27.41 15.85
C ALA A 9 2.50 -27.59 14.38
N ASP A 10 3.44 -28.00 13.50
CA ASP A 10 3.25 -28.02 12.04
C ASP A 10 2.67 -26.71 11.50
N ALA A 11 3.13 -25.58 12.04
CA ALA A 11 2.64 -24.26 11.73
C ALA A 11 3.74 -23.38 11.10
N MET A 12 3.32 -22.46 10.25
CA MET A 12 4.13 -21.43 9.63
C MET A 12 3.54 -20.06 9.95
N ASP A 13 4.37 -19.04 10.13
CA ASP A 13 3.93 -17.67 10.12
C ASP A 13 3.92 -17.09 8.69
N PHE A 14 3.50 -15.84 8.53
CA PHE A 14 3.42 -15.21 7.20
C PHE A 14 4.80 -15.04 6.53
N ASP A 15 5.84 -14.77 7.31
CA ASP A 15 7.20 -14.66 6.78
C ASP A 15 7.73 -16.02 6.34
N ASP A 16 7.41 -17.09 7.08
CA ASP A 16 7.72 -18.46 6.71
C ASP A 16 7.09 -18.87 5.37
N LEU A 17 5.84 -18.49 5.13
CA LEU A 17 5.14 -18.80 3.88
C LEU A 17 5.87 -18.21 2.67
N LEU A 18 6.34 -16.98 2.78
CA LEU A 18 7.10 -16.33 1.70
C LEU A 18 8.50 -16.93 1.57
N PHE A 19 9.20 -17.05 2.69
CA PHE A 19 10.59 -17.53 2.70
C PHE A 19 10.71 -18.98 2.21
N TYR A 20 9.88 -19.88 2.69
CA TYR A 20 9.92 -21.28 2.25
C TYR A 20 9.39 -21.45 0.83
N THR A 21 8.46 -20.63 0.36
CA THR A 21 8.06 -20.65 -1.06
C THR A 21 9.23 -20.24 -1.96
N PHE A 22 9.95 -19.18 -1.59
CA PHE A 22 11.14 -18.75 -2.31
C PHE A 22 12.22 -19.85 -2.35
N ILE A 23 12.50 -20.52 -1.23
CA ILE A 23 13.46 -21.63 -1.12
C ILE A 23 12.98 -22.83 -1.95
N LEU A 24 11.69 -23.18 -1.83
CA LEU A 24 11.09 -24.31 -2.57
C LEU A 24 11.29 -24.14 -4.07
N PHE A 25 11.02 -22.96 -4.60
CA PHE A 25 11.17 -22.70 -6.04
C PHE A 25 12.64 -22.64 -6.47
N ARG A 26 13.54 -22.20 -5.57
CA ARG A 26 14.99 -22.17 -5.84
C ARG A 26 15.59 -23.59 -5.90
N ASP A 27 15.23 -24.43 -4.92
CA ASP A 27 15.90 -25.71 -4.67
C ASP A 27 15.18 -26.89 -5.34
N HIS A 28 13.91 -26.72 -5.76
CA HIS A 28 13.06 -27.72 -6.37
C HIS A 28 12.49 -27.27 -7.71
N PRO A 29 13.31 -27.28 -8.78
CA PRO A 29 12.89 -26.82 -10.11
C PRO A 29 11.71 -27.61 -10.69
N GLU A 30 11.52 -28.87 -10.32
CA GLU A 30 10.38 -29.68 -10.71
C GLU A 30 9.06 -29.16 -10.13
N VAL A 31 9.10 -28.61 -8.90
CA VAL A 31 7.94 -27.98 -8.28
C VAL A 31 7.66 -26.64 -8.96
N LEU A 32 8.69 -25.82 -9.18
CA LEU A 32 8.57 -24.56 -9.88
C LEU A 32 7.95 -24.76 -11.28
N ALA A 33 8.44 -25.71 -12.07
CA ALA A 33 7.94 -26.00 -13.41
C ALA A 33 6.44 -26.32 -13.41
N ARG A 34 5.97 -27.09 -12.42
CA ARG A 34 4.55 -27.37 -12.26
C ARG A 34 3.72 -26.11 -12.06
N TYR A 35 4.19 -25.17 -11.24
CA TYR A 35 3.47 -23.91 -11.00
C TYR A 35 3.59 -22.94 -12.18
N GLN A 36 4.70 -22.93 -12.92
CA GLN A 36 4.84 -22.16 -14.16
C GLN A 36 3.86 -22.65 -15.23
N GLU A 37 3.62 -23.95 -15.34
CA GLU A 37 2.63 -24.50 -16.24
C GLU A 37 1.19 -24.15 -15.80
N GLN A 38 0.94 -24.18 -14.49
CA GLN A 38 -0.37 -23.89 -13.92
C GLN A 38 -0.71 -22.39 -14.03
N PHE A 39 0.22 -21.52 -13.71
CA PHE A 39 0.04 -20.05 -13.67
C PHE A 39 0.62 -19.40 -14.92
N ARG A 40 -0.12 -19.47 -16.02
CA ARG A 40 0.32 -18.93 -17.33
C ARG A 40 0.29 -17.40 -17.39
N TYR A 41 -0.49 -16.75 -16.52
CA TYR A 41 -0.59 -15.29 -16.39
C TYR A 41 -0.47 -14.93 -14.93
N ILE A 42 0.39 -13.96 -14.62
CA ILE A 42 0.64 -13.47 -13.28
C ILE A 42 0.25 -12.01 -13.23
N LEU A 43 -0.71 -11.69 -12.38
CA LEU A 43 -1.15 -10.31 -12.14
C LEU A 43 -0.85 -9.98 -10.68
N VAL A 44 -0.12 -8.88 -10.47
CA VAL A 44 0.28 -8.43 -9.14
C VAL A 44 -0.19 -7.00 -8.94
N ASP A 45 -0.95 -6.78 -7.88
CA ASP A 45 -1.38 -5.45 -7.46
C ASP A 45 -0.47 -4.90 -6.36
N GLU A 46 -0.49 -3.58 -6.15
CA GLU A 46 0.32 -2.86 -5.15
C GLU A 46 1.81 -3.22 -5.22
N TYR A 47 2.35 -3.33 -6.45
CA TYR A 47 3.70 -3.86 -6.67
C TYR A 47 4.80 -3.01 -6.04
N GLN A 48 4.57 -1.73 -5.78
CA GLN A 48 5.50 -0.84 -5.08
C GLN A 48 5.78 -1.26 -3.63
N ASP A 49 4.90 -2.09 -3.04
CA ASP A 49 5.02 -2.56 -1.65
C ASP A 49 5.62 -3.96 -1.54
N THR A 50 6.07 -4.53 -2.67
CA THR A 50 6.68 -5.87 -2.67
C THR A 50 8.08 -5.85 -2.07
N ASN A 51 8.38 -6.87 -1.24
CA ASN A 51 9.72 -7.14 -0.75
C ASN A 51 10.51 -8.04 -1.71
N TYR A 52 11.79 -8.26 -1.41
CA TYR A 52 12.67 -9.08 -2.23
C TYR A 52 12.15 -10.51 -2.45
N ALA A 53 11.60 -11.17 -1.43
CA ALA A 53 11.11 -12.54 -1.55
C ALA A 53 9.89 -12.62 -2.48
N GLN A 54 8.93 -11.69 -2.31
CA GLN A 54 7.75 -11.59 -3.17
C GLN A 54 8.12 -11.31 -4.62
N HIS A 55 8.99 -10.32 -4.84
CA HIS A 55 9.50 -10.00 -6.18
C HIS A 55 10.19 -11.23 -6.81
N SER A 56 11.07 -11.91 -6.08
CA SER A 56 11.80 -13.09 -6.56
C SER A 56 10.88 -14.25 -6.90
N ILE A 57 9.81 -14.47 -6.13
CA ILE A 57 8.80 -15.50 -6.43
C ILE A 57 8.11 -15.18 -7.76
N VAL A 58 7.71 -13.92 -7.98
CA VAL A 58 7.11 -13.48 -9.26
C VAL A 58 8.06 -13.72 -10.42
N LEU A 59 9.33 -13.33 -10.27
CA LEU A 59 10.34 -13.53 -11.33
C LEU A 59 10.55 -15.01 -11.66
N GLN A 60 10.62 -15.90 -10.65
CA GLN A 60 10.78 -17.31 -10.86
C GLN A 60 9.58 -17.91 -11.57
N LEU A 61 8.37 -17.61 -11.14
CA LEU A 61 7.15 -18.09 -11.77
C LEU A 61 7.00 -17.65 -13.23
N ALA A 62 7.38 -16.41 -13.53
CA ALA A 62 7.21 -15.82 -14.86
C ALA A 62 8.38 -16.05 -15.80
N LYS A 63 9.46 -16.68 -15.35
CA LYS A 63 10.74 -16.76 -16.05
C LYS A 63 10.61 -17.20 -17.52
N ASP A 64 9.81 -18.22 -17.78
CA ASP A 64 9.75 -18.85 -19.11
C ASP A 64 8.74 -18.16 -20.03
N HIS A 65 7.55 -17.81 -19.53
CA HIS A 65 6.48 -17.25 -20.36
C HIS A 65 6.40 -15.72 -20.35
N GLN A 66 6.98 -15.05 -19.36
CA GLN A 66 7.01 -13.59 -19.16
C GLN A 66 5.63 -12.89 -19.23
N HIS A 67 4.55 -13.65 -19.00
CA HIS A 67 3.20 -13.08 -18.96
C HIS A 67 2.90 -12.50 -17.59
N VAL A 68 3.49 -11.33 -17.30
CA VAL A 68 3.33 -10.63 -16.03
C VAL A 68 2.68 -9.28 -16.28
N CYS A 69 1.70 -8.96 -15.49
CA CYS A 69 1.11 -7.64 -15.38
C CYS A 69 1.24 -7.16 -13.94
N VAL A 70 1.90 -6.05 -13.74
CA VAL A 70 2.02 -5.42 -12.43
C VAL A 70 1.26 -4.10 -12.42
N VAL A 71 0.54 -3.86 -11.35
CA VAL A 71 -0.17 -2.61 -11.07
C VAL A 71 0.40 -2.02 -9.80
N GLY A 72 0.61 -0.72 -9.77
CA GLY A 72 1.12 -0.05 -8.58
C GLY A 72 1.27 1.44 -8.79
N ASP A 73 1.53 2.12 -7.69
CA ASP A 73 1.76 3.56 -7.64
C ASP A 73 3.02 3.85 -6.82
N ASP A 74 4.10 4.19 -7.49
CA ASP A 74 5.38 4.54 -6.87
C ASP A 74 5.26 5.68 -5.84
N ALA A 75 4.30 6.60 -6.03
CA ALA A 75 4.01 7.67 -5.09
C ALA A 75 3.40 7.17 -3.76
N GLN A 76 2.87 5.95 -3.73
CA GLN A 76 2.27 5.33 -2.53
C GLN A 76 3.21 4.33 -1.84
N SER A 77 4.47 4.20 -2.25
CA SER A 77 5.45 3.32 -1.61
C SER A 77 5.86 3.87 -0.24
N ILE A 78 5.17 3.44 0.81
CA ILE A 78 5.38 3.90 2.19
C ILE A 78 5.78 2.78 3.15
N TYR A 79 5.99 1.54 2.65
CA TYR A 79 6.29 0.35 3.45
C TYR A 79 7.76 -0.08 3.41
N SER A 80 8.69 0.80 3.08
CA SER A 80 10.14 0.49 3.10
C SER A 80 10.63 0.00 4.47
N PHE A 81 10.05 0.49 5.57
CA PHE A 81 10.33 0.03 6.93
C PHE A 81 9.88 -1.43 7.20
N ARG A 82 9.08 -2.01 6.31
CA ARG A 82 8.67 -3.44 6.30
C ARG A 82 9.38 -4.25 5.23
N GLY A 83 10.44 -3.70 4.63
CA GLY A 83 11.23 -4.36 3.60
C GLY A 83 10.68 -4.25 2.19
N ALA A 84 9.68 -3.39 1.94
CA ALA A 84 9.27 -3.06 0.59
C ALA A 84 10.40 -2.32 -0.15
N ASP A 85 10.58 -2.66 -1.43
CA ASP A 85 11.61 -2.09 -2.28
C ASP A 85 10.96 -1.45 -3.51
N ILE A 86 10.97 -0.12 -3.54
CA ILE A 86 10.40 0.66 -4.64
C ILE A 86 11.09 0.38 -5.98
N ASP A 87 12.35 -0.06 -5.96
CA ASP A 87 13.12 -0.40 -7.16
C ASP A 87 12.45 -1.53 -7.95
N ASN A 88 11.69 -2.41 -7.29
CA ASN A 88 10.94 -3.47 -7.95
C ASN A 88 9.98 -2.92 -9.03
N ILE A 89 9.31 -1.81 -8.78
CA ILE A 89 8.41 -1.19 -9.76
C ILE A 89 9.15 -0.22 -10.69
N LEU A 90 10.09 0.57 -10.16
CA LEU A 90 10.82 1.56 -10.95
C LEU A 90 11.67 0.91 -12.05
N TYR A 91 12.25 -0.25 -11.77
CA TYR A 91 13.12 -0.97 -12.70
C TYR A 91 12.45 -2.16 -13.38
N PHE A 92 11.16 -2.33 -13.25
CA PHE A 92 10.41 -3.45 -13.85
C PHE A 92 10.67 -3.57 -15.36
N THR A 93 10.70 -2.46 -16.08
CA THR A 93 10.99 -2.42 -17.54
C THR A 93 12.42 -2.83 -17.88
N LYS A 94 13.36 -2.76 -16.94
CA LYS A 94 14.72 -3.27 -17.14
C LYS A 94 14.77 -4.79 -17.01
N VAL A 95 13.94 -5.36 -16.15
CA VAL A 95 13.81 -6.82 -15.96
C VAL A 95 13.07 -7.43 -17.14
N TYR A 96 12.02 -6.77 -17.61
CA TYR A 96 11.20 -7.18 -18.74
C TYR A 96 11.25 -6.13 -19.86
N PRO A 97 12.23 -6.19 -20.80
CA PRO A 97 12.44 -5.15 -21.81
C PRO A 97 11.26 -4.90 -22.75
N ASN A 98 10.40 -5.91 -22.95
CA ASN A 98 9.22 -5.81 -23.82
C ASN A 98 7.97 -5.29 -23.09
N THR A 99 8.10 -4.78 -21.87
CA THR A 99 6.99 -4.25 -21.08
C THR A 99 6.34 -3.05 -21.75
N LYS A 100 5.00 -3.08 -21.84
CA LYS A 100 4.19 -1.91 -22.18
C LYS A 100 3.73 -1.24 -20.90
N VAL A 101 4.04 0.04 -20.78
CA VAL A 101 3.66 0.85 -19.62
C VAL A 101 2.40 1.67 -19.96
N PHE A 102 1.37 1.51 -19.14
CA PHE A 102 0.14 2.27 -19.20
C PHE A 102 0.03 3.15 -17.96
N LYS A 103 -0.26 4.44 -18.13
CA LYS A 103 -0.45 5.37 -17.02
C LYS A 103 -1.93 5.64 -16.84
N LEU A 104 -2.43 5.37 -15.63
CA LEU A 104 -3.80 5.67 -15.23
C LEU A 104 -3.79 7.03 -14.53
N GLU A 105 -3.97 8.11 -15.29
CA GLU A 105 -3.80 9.48 -14.79
C GLU A 105 -5.11 10.11 -14.33
N GLN A 106 -6.26 9.56 -14.72
CA GLN A 106 -7.55 10.07 -14.29
C GLN A 106 -7.94 9.55 -12.90
N ASN A 107 -8.16 10.47 -11.96
CA ASN A 107 -8.64 10.17 -10.61
C ASN A 107 -10.15 10.33 -10.54
N TYR A 108 -10.85 9.23 -10.22
CA TYR A 108 -12.31 9.19 -10.09
C TYR A 108 -12.80 9.38 -8.64
N ARG A 109 -11.90 9.33 -7.66
CA ARG A 109 -12.22 9.40 -6.23
C ARG A 109 -12.34 10.83 -5.74
N SER A 110 -11.31 11.64 -5.98
CA SER A 110 -11.12 12.94 -5.36
C SER A 110 -11.54 14.10 -6.26
N THR A 111 -11.82 15.26 -5.64
CA THR A 111 -12.00 16.52 -6.36
C THR A 111 -10.67 17.07 -6.84
N GLN A 112 -10.70 18.00 -7.83
CA GLN A 112 -9.47 18.51 -8.45
C GLN A 112 -8.54 19.23 -7.45
N ASN A 113 -9.07 19.96 -6.46
CA ASN A 113 -8.24 20.62 -5.46
C ASN A 113 -7.41 19.65 -4.59
N ILE A 114 -7.96 18.47 -4.29
CA ILE A 114 -7.23 17.42 -3.57
C ILE A 114 -6.14 16.84 -4.48
N VAL A 115 -6.46 16.59 -5.74
CA VAL A 115 -5.51 16.07 -6.74
C VAL A 115 -4.37 17.05 -6.98
N ASP A 116 -4.66 18.35 -7.09
CA ASP A 116 -3.65 19.41 -7.26
C ASP A 116 -2.69 19.45 -6.07
N ALA A 117 -3.21 19.36 -4.84
CA ALA A 117 -2.40 19.32 -3.63
C ALA A 117 -1.49 18.08 -3.61
N ALA A 118 -2.02 16.89 -3.97
CA ALA A 118 -1.25 15.65 -4.06
C ALA A 118 -0.15 15.73 -5.12
N ASN A 119 -0.47 16.23 -6.32
CA ASN A 119 0.51 16.45 -7.40
C ASN A 119 1.63 17.40 -6.95
N SER A 120 1.29 18.50 -6.27
CA SER A 120 2.27 19.46 -5.75
C SER A 120 3.20 18.83 -4.72
N LEU A 121 2.69 17.96 -3.86
CA LEU A 121 3.49 17.24 -2.87
C LEU A 121 4.45 16.26 -3.54
N ILE A 122 3.91 15.39 -4.41
CA ILE A 122 4.69 14.30 -5.01
C ILE A 122 5.71 14.80 -6.04
N SER A 123 5.47 15.96 -6.66
CA SER A 123 6.43 16.54 -7.62
C SER A 123 7.81 16.86 -7.03
N LYS A 124 7.92 16.88 -5.69
CA LYS A 124 9.18 17.07 -4.97
C LYS A 124 10.04 15.81 -4.92
N ASN A 125 9.47 14.65 -5.21
CA ASN A 125 10.22 13.41 -5.29
C ASN A 125 11.08 13.38 -6.56
N LYS A 126 12.35 12.98 -6.41
CA LYS A 126 13.29 12.94 -7.53
C LYS A 126 13.17 11.64 -8.33
N GLU A 127 12.94 10.54 -7.65
CA GLU A 127 12.84 9.20 -8.23
C GLU A 127 11.37 8.80 -8.29
N GLN A 128 10.80 8.88 -9.49
CA GLN A 128 9.39 8.55 -9.70
C GLN A 128 9.07 8.30 -11.18
N ILE A 129 8.03 7.54 -11.42
CA ILE A 129 7.41 7.42 -12.74
C ILE A 129 6.59 8.69 -12.99
N ARG A 130 7.09 9.59 -13.84
CA ARG A 130 6.41 10.87 -14.11
C ARG A 130 5.00 10.63 -14.65
N LYS A 131 4.01 11.14 -13.94
CA LYS A 131 2.58 11.12 -14.29
C LYS A 131 1.94 12.43 -13.83
N HIS A 132 0.84 12.80 -14.47
CA HIS A 132 0.07 13.97 -14.07
C HIS A 132 -1.37 13.52 -13.78
N ILE A 133 -1.69 13.41 -12.52
CA ILE A 133 -3.02 12.98 -12.09
C ILE A 133 -3.99 14.15 -12.21
N PHE A 134 -5.16 13.91 -12.81
CA PHE A 134 -6.21 14.90 -12.95
C PHE A 134 -7.58 14.30 -12.57
N SER A 135 -8.54 15.16 -12.26
CA SER A 135 -9.91 14.76 -11.98
C SER A 135 -10.87 15.61 -12.81
N GLU A 136 -11.89 14.96 -13.39
CA GLU A 136 -12.99 15.65 -14.06
C GLU A 136 -14.11 16.07 -13.11
N LYS A 137 -13.98 15.76 -11.82
CA LYS A 137 -14.91 16.23 -10.79
C LYS A 137 -14.78 17.74 -10.60
N LYS A 138 -15.82 18.36 -10.01
CA LYS A 138 -15.77 19.76 -9.57
C LYS A 138 -14.54 20.01 -8.70
N ARG A 139 -14.05 21.23 -8.66
CA ARG A 139 -12.86 21.58 -7.87
C ARG A 139 -12.98 21.21 -6.40
N GLY A 140 -14.20 21.31 -5.84
CA GLY A 140 -14.43 21.00 -4.44
C GLY A 140 -13.88 22.08 -3.49
N SER A 141 -13.92 21.79 -2.19
CA SER A 141 -13.35 22.67 -1.15
C SER A 141 -11.84 22.67 -1.20
N LEU A 142 -11.22 23.75 -0.75
CA LEU A 142 -9.78 23.82 -0.58
C LEU A 142 -9.33 22.92 0.58
N VAL A 143 -8.10 22.41 0.48
CA VAL A 143 -7.45 21.71 1.59
C VAL A 143 -7.10 22.75 2.68
N ASN A 144 -7.57 22.53 3.90
CA ASN A 144 -7.30 23.40 5.04
C ASN A 144 -6.14 22.86 5.87
N ILE A 145 -5.29 23.75 6.34
CA ILE A 145 -4.20 23.43 7.26
C ILE A 145 -4.54 24.08 8.60
N LEU A 146 -4.66 23.26 9.64
CA LEU A 146 -4.89 23.71 11.01
C LEU A 146 -3.61 23.43 11.81
N SER A 147 -3.19 24.41 12.63
CA SER A 147 -2.06 24.26 13.54
C SER A 147 -2.56 24.20 14.97
N ALA A 148 -2.02 23.29 15.74
CA ALA A 148 -2.29 23.12 17.17
C ALA A 148 -0.99 23.23 17.98
N TYR A 149 -1.07 23.65 19.23
CA TYR A 149 0.08 23.76 20.15
C TYR A 149 0.29 22.46 20.95
N SER A 150 -0.70 21.57 21.01
CA SER A 150 -0.62 20.31 21.74
C SER A 150 -1.50 19.26 21.09
N ASP A 151 -1.22 17.97 21.39
CA ASP A 151 -1.99 16.81 20.93
C ASP A 151 -3.46 16.90 21.40
N PHE A 152 -3.68 17.45 22.60
CA PHE A 152 -5.03 17.66 23.12
C PHE A 152 -5.82 18.69 22.29
N GLU A 153 -5.17 19.80 21.95
CA GLU A 153 -5.77 20.83 21.11
C GLU A 153 -6.02 20.32 19.69
N GLU A 154 -5.09 19.51 19.14
CA GLU A 154 -5.27 18.86 17.84
C GLU A 154 -6.53 17.98 17.84
N GLY A 155 -6.67 17.09 18.83
CA GLY A 155 -7.85 16.23 18.99
C GLY A 155 -9.15 17.05 19.17
N PHE A 156 -9.09 18.14 19.89
CA PHE A 156 -10.24 19.04 20.09
C PHE A 156 -10.64 19.75 18.79
N LEU A 157 -9.70 20.27 18.02
CA LEU A 157 -9.95 20.92 16.74
C LEU A 157 -10.56 19.93 15.72
N VAL A 158 -10.01 18.74 15.63
CA VAL A 158 -10.50 17.69 14.73
C VAL A 158 -11.92 17.26 15.11
N SER A 159 -12.16 16.99 16.39
CA SER A 159 -13.49 16.55 16.86
C SER A 159 -14.55 17.62 16.67
N ASN A 160 -14.22 18.89 16.96
CA ASN A 160 -15.14 20.01 16.73
C ASN A 160 -15.46 20.17 15.23
N ARG A 161 -14.44 20.04 14.37
CA ARG A 161 -14.67 20.16 12.93
C ARG A 161 -15.59 19.07 12.38
N ILE A 162 -15.41 17.83 12.86
CA ILE A 162 -16.30 16.72 12.51
C ILE A 162 -17.73 16.98 13.02
N ALA A 163 -17.87 17.42 14.28
CA ALA A 163 -19.18 17.73 14.85
C ALA A 163 -19.88 18.87 14.10
N GLU A 164 -19.15 19.91 13.73
CA GLU A 164 -19.67 21.02 12.93
C GLU A 164 -20.18 20.53 11.57
N MET A 165 -19.41 19.74 10.83
CA MET A 165 -19.82 19.21 9.53
C MET A 165 -20.99 18.20 9.65
N HIS A 166 -21.03 17.44 10.74
CA HIS A 166 -22.14 16.55 11.02
C HIS A 166 -23.46 17.32 11.23
N LEU A 167 -23.39 18.44 11.95
CA LEU A 167 -24.57 19.26 12.25
C LEU A 167 -24.98 20.16 11.08
N SER A 168 -24.02 20.80 10.40
CA SER A 168 -24.30 21.76 9.32
C SER A 168 -24.61 21.09 8.00
N ASP A 169 -23.83 20.09 7.63
CA ASP A 169 -23.87 19.46 6.32
C ASP A 169 -24.62 18.13 6.34
N HIS A 170 -25.11 17.72 7.53
CA HIS A 170 -25.76 16.41 7.77
C HIS A 170 -24.90 15.21 7.35
N ALA A 171 -23.57 15.36 7.37
CA ALA A 171 -22.64 14.31 7.02
C ALA A 171 -22.65 13.21 8.11
N PRO A 172 -22.93 11.95 7.76
CA PRO A 172 -22.88 10.86 8.72
C PRO A 172 -21.45 10.63 9.21
N PHE A 173 -21.27 10.18 10.45
CA PHE A 173 -19.93 9.93 11.02
C PHE A 173 -19.10 8.91 10.22
N ASN A 174 -19.74 7.99 9.50
CA ASN A 174 -19.07 7.01 8.64
C ASN A 174 -18.40 7.64 7.41
N ASP A 175 -18.68 8.89 7.08
CA ASP A 175 -18.05 9.61 5.97
C ASP A 175 -16.74 10.30 6.36
N PHE A 176 -16.37 10.24 7.65
CA PHE A 176 -15.13 10.80 8.16
C PHE A 176 -14.10 9.72 8.41
N ALA A 177 -12.83 10.03 8.11
CA ALA A 177 -11.68 9.22 8.48
C ALA A 177 -10.59 10.11 9.08
N ILE A 178 -10.03 9.71 10.22
CA ILE A 178 -8.90 10.38 10.84
C ILE A 178 -7.67 9.52 10.60
N LEU A 179 -6.69 10.07 9.88
CA LEU A 179 -5.42 9.42 9.60
C LEU A 179 -4.32 10.06 10.44
N TYR A 180 -3.51 9.24 11.09
CA TYR A 180 -2.41 9.71 11.94
C TYR A 180 -1.17 8.82 11.76
N ARG A 181 0.00 9.39 11.98
CA ARG A 181 1.25 8.66 11.77
C ARG A 181 1.67 7.80 12.94
N THR A 182 1.46 8.26 14.16
CA THR A 182 1.88 7.58 15.40
C THR A 182 0.75 7.57 16.41
N CYS A 183 0.66 6.48 17.17
CA CYS A 183 -0.43 6.18 18.08
C CYS A 183 -0.32 6.92 19.43
N LEU A 184 0.10 8.17 19.46
CA LEU A 184 0.10 8.97 20.70
C LEU A 184 -1.31 9.34 21.19
N LEU A 185 -2.33 9.20 20.35
CA LEU A 185 -3.74 9.43 20.69
C LEU A 185 -4.39 8.28 21.49
N TYR A 186 -3.67 7.21 21.82
CA TYR A 186 -4.18 6.08 22.62
C TYR A 186 -4.10 6.34 24.14
N THR A 187 -4.30 7.53 24.59
CA THR A 187 -4.46 7.77 26.05
C THR A 187 -5.89 7.55 26.56
N SER A 188 -6.84 7.28 25.66
CA SER A 188 -8.20 6.88 26.03
C SER A 188 -8.54 5.59 25.27
N PRO A 189 -8.58 4.41 25.93
CA PRO A 189 -8.97 3.18 25.27
C PRO A 189 -10.39 3.32 24.73
N SER A 190 -10.55 3.08 23.43
CA SER A 190 -11.87 3.01 22.81
C SER A 190 -12.66 1.88 23.48
N PRO A 191 -13.97 2.05 23.75
CA PRO A 191 -14.80 0.96 24.27
C PRO A 191 -14.76 -0.32 23.42
N ARG A 192 -14.29 -0.26 22.16
CA ARG A 192 -14.07 -1.42 21.31
C ARG A 192 -12.77 -2.16 21.58
N ASP A 193 -11.75 -1.50 22.15
CA ASP A 193 -10.45 -2.13 22.41
C ASP A 193 -10.48 -3.02 23.64
N SER A 194 -11.46 -2.83 24.54
CA SER A 194 -11.65 -3.65 25.74
C SER A 194 -12.25 -5.05 25.47
N THR A 195 -12.70 -5.34 24.25
CA THR A 195 -13.33 -6.62 23.88
C THR A 195 -12.44 -7.56 23.07
N SER A 196 -11.23 -7.15 22.67
CA SER A 196 -10.31 -7.98 21.88
C SER A 196 -9.30 -8.79 22.70
N SER A 197 -9.38 -8.77 24.05
CA SER A 197 -8.52 -9.54 24.94
C SER A 197 -9.31 -10.53 25.81
N ARG A 198 -10.06 -11.44 25.15
CA ARG A 198 -10.56 -12.67 25.78
C ARG A 198 -10.40 -13.83 24.84
#